data_39dcdc0d333e9978e6d5f12964781d80
#
_entry.id   39dcdc0d333e9978e6d5f12964781d80
#
_cell.length_a   1.000
_cell.length_b   1.000
_cell.length_c   1.000
_cell.angle_alpha   90.00
_cell.angle_beta   90.00
_cell.angle_gamma   90.00
#
_symmetry.space_group_name_H-M   'P 1'
#
loop_
_entity.id
_entity.type
_entity.pdbx_description
1 polymer ?
#
loop_
_entity_poly.entity_id
_entity_poly.type
_entity_poly.pdbx_seq_one_letter_code
_entity_poly.pdbx_strand_id
1 'polypeptide(L)'
;MTWAARAQGTGSIVVKVRHADDGRAQQKTHWCAAHLPLLGARGYPVPAILWHGVISDSWHVCVQNRLPGRPLAALDGPMLEATLRLVELQADAGIAAGDRDFTGYVSNVLFDDWDEVWADASHASARAGVVCTRLRHWLQPVWGLRLPPADYTHNDLNLSNVLTDGTGITGVVDWDEFGLGSRALDLVVLAFDAQRLGNDGAADRLLARAAQVAGEDGLRCLVGYRAIAGLAHLTQERQAYGDSLADALCAAILAILDRLEAASSA
;
A
#
# COMPACT_ATOMS: atom_id res chain seq x y z
N MET A 1 -12.32 7.74 -12.12
CA MET A 1 -13.34 6.78 -12.62
C MET A 1 -12.65 5.61 -13.34
N THR A 2 -13.11 4.39 -13.09
CA THR A 2 -12.53 3.18 -13.68
C THR A 2 -13.62 2.34 -14.32
N TRP A 3 -13.42 1.90 -15.55
CA TRP A 3 -14.35 1.05 -16.30
C TRP A 3 -13.65 -0.19 -16.85
N ALA A 4 -14.35 -1.32 -16.88
CA ALA A 4 -13.97 -2.51 -17.63
C ALA A 4 -14.72 -2.52 -18.98
N ALA A 5 -14.01 -2.79 -20.07
CA ALA A 5 -14.56 -2.87 -21.41
C ALA A 5 -13.94 -4.03 -22.21
N ARG A 6 -14.55 -4.41 -23.32
CA ARG A 6 -13.95 -5.30 -24.32
C ARG A 6 -13.53 -4.47 -25.52
N ALA A 7 -12.28 -4.60 -25.93
CA ALA A 7 -11.78 -3.98 -27.16
C ALA A 7 -11.59 -5.05 -28.24
N GLN A 8 -11.93 -4.68 -29.46
CA GLN A 8 -11.83 -5.58 -30.65
C GLN A 8 -10.34 -5.95 -30.86
N GLY A 9 -10.01 -7.23 -30.83
CA GLY A 9 -8.65 -7.73 -31.04
C GLY A 9 -7.70 -7.73 -29.82
N THR A 10 -8.04 -7.09 -28.70
CA THR A 10 -7.16 -6.97 -27.52
C THR A 10 -7.72 -7.65 -26.25
N GLY A 11 -8.91 -8.26 -26.33
CA GLY A 11 -9.55 -8.90 -25.18
C GLY A 11 -10.19 -7.91 -24.19
N SER A 12 -10.24 -8.28 -22.91
CA SER A 12 -10.80 -7.41 -21.86
C SER A 12 -9.77 -6.37 -21.43
N ILE A 13 -10.20 -5.12 -21.32
CA ILE A 13 -9.38 -3.99 -20.91
C ILE A 13 -9.99 -3.28 -19.70
N VAL A 14 -9.16 -2.53 -18.99
CA VAL A 14 -9.55 -1.57 -17.96
C VAL A 14 -9.15 -0.18 -18.43
N VAL A 15 -10.08 0.75 -18.32
CA VAL A 15 -9.87 2.17 -18.66
C VAL A 15 -9.99 2.99 -17.37
N LYS A 16 -8.91 3.66 -16.99
CA LYS A 16 -8.88 4.61 -15.87
C LYS A 16 -8.89 6.02 -16.43
N VAL A 17 -9.83 6.85 -15.98
CA VAL A 17 -9.93 8.27 -16.37
C VAL A 17 -9.82 9.14 -15.14
N ARG A 18 -8.94 10.13 -15.21
CA ARG A 18 -8.66 11.07 -14.13
C ARG A 18 -8.64 12.48 -14.65
N HIS A 19 -8.89 13.44 -13.77
CA HIS A 19 -8.69 14.84 -14.09
C HIS A 19 -7.20 15.13 -14.29
N ALA A 20 -6.86 15.98 -15.26
CA ALA A 20 -5.47 16.26 -15.66
C ALA A 20 -4.86 17.50 -14.96
N ASP A 21 -5.60 18.12 -14.02
CA ASP A 21 -5.33 19.46 -13.50
C ASP A 21 -3.94 19.69 -12.90
N ASP A 22 -3.33 18.64 -12.31
CA ASP A 22 -2.06 18.78 -11.60
C ASP A 22 -0.88 18.03 -12.25
N GLY A 23 -1.11 17.39 -13.38
CA GLY A 23 -0.10 16.55 -14.05
C GLY A 23 0.30 15.27 -13.29
N ARG A 24 -0.12 15.10 -12.02
CA ARG A 24 0.27 13.96 -11.18
C ARG A 24 -0.24 12.63 -11.75
N ALA A 25 -1.48 12.61 -12.27
CA ALA A 25 -2.04 11.40 -12.88
C ALA A 25 -1.23 10.95 -14.11
N GLN A 26 -0.78 11.90 -14.93
CA GLN A 26 0.08 11.63 -16.08
C GLN A 26 1.46 11.12 -15.64
N GLN A 27 2.09 11.78 -14.68
CA GLN A 27 3.39 11.39 -14.14
C GLN A 27 3.34 9.98 -13.51
N LYS A 28 2.33 9.69 -12.68
CA LYS A 28 2.11 8.35 -12.10
C LYS A 28 1.98 7.28 -13.19
N THR A 29 1.16 7.54 -14.20
CA THR A 29 0.97 6.56 -15.29
C THR A 29 2.22 6.40 -16.14
N HIS A 30 2.96 7.47 -16.42
CA HIS A 30 4.23 7.40 -17.14
C HIS A 30 5.25 6.54 -16.37
N TRP A 31 5.36 6.74 -15.06
CA TRP A 31 6.21 5.91 -14.20
C TRP A 31 5.80 4.43 -14.26
N CYS A 32 4.51 4.13 -14.11
CA CYS A 32 4.00 2.76 -14.23
C CYS A 32 4.31 2.14 -15.60
N ALA A 33 4.14 2.89 -16.68
CA ALA A 33 4.42 2.40 -18.04
C ALA A 33 5.90 2.07 -18.24
N ALA A 34 6.79 2.80 -17.61
CA ALA A 34 8.24 2.56 -17.70
C ALA A 34 8.71 1.38 -16.81
N HIS A 35 8.14 1.21 -15.62
CA HIS A 35 8.71 0.32 -14.60
C HIS A 35 7.92 -0.97 -14.35
N LEU A 36 6.59 -1.02 -14.58
CA LEU A 36 5.83 -2.26 -14.44
C LEU A 36 6.33 -3.39 -15.35
N PRO A 37 6.73 -3.14 -16.60
CA PRO A 37 7.33 -4.19 -17.44
C PRO A 37 8.60 -4.81 -16.84
N LEU A 38 9.41 -4.02 -16.12
CA LEU A 38 10.63 -4.51 -15.46
C LEU A 38 10.27 -5.44 -14.28
N LEU A 39 9.25 -5.08 -13.51
CA LEU A 39 8.73 -5.91 -12.44
C LEU A 39 8.07 -7.17 -13.00
N GLY A 40 7.32 -7.05 -14.11
CA GLY A 40 6.72 -8.17 -14.83
C GLY A 40 7.76 -9.17 -15.36
N ALA A 41 8.92 -8.70 -15.81
CA ALA A 41 10.01 -9.56 -16.25
C ALA A 41 10.61 -10.43 -15.12
N ARG A 42 10.38 -10.06 -13.85
CA ARG A 42 10.73 -10.86 -12.66
C ARG A 42 9.65 -11.91 -12.31
N GLY A 43 8.56 -11.98 -13.07
CA GLY A 43 7.43 -12.87 -12.80
C GLY A 43 6.34 -12.26 -11.91
N TYR A 44 6.40 -10.95 -11.62
CA TYR A 44 5.34 -10.28 -10.87
C TYR A 44 4.13 -10.07 -11.78
N PRO A 45 2.90 -10.45 -11.38
CA PRO A 45 1.73 -10.43 -12.25
C PRO A 45 1.12 -9.02 -12.36
N VAL A 46 1.76 -8.15 -13.15
CA VAL A 46 1.35 -6.76 -13.39
C VAL A 46 0.50 -6.61 -14.65
N PRO A 47 -0.37 -5.59 -14.73
CA PRO A 47 -1.05 -5.27 -15.97
C PRO A 47 -0.10 -4.63 -16.98
N ALA A 48 -0.29 -4.93 -18.26
CA ALA A 48 0.34 -4.20 -19.35
C ALA A 48 -0.41 -2.89 -19.60
N ILE A 49 0.29 -1.76 -19.60
CA ILE A 49 -0.27 -0.47 -20.01
C ILE A 49 -0.24 -0.44 -21.55
N LEU A 50 -1.43 -0.48 -22.15
CA LEU A 50 -1.61 -0.53 -23.60
C LEU A 50 -1.56 0.86 -24.24
N TRP A 51 -2.04 1.84 -23.51
CA TRP A 51 -2.03 3.24 -23.92
C TRP A 51 -2.25 4.16 -22.72
N HIS A 52 -1.63 5.33 -22.74
CA HIS A 52 -1.96 6.42 -21.83
C HIS A 52 -1.73 7.77 -22.48
N GLY A 53 -2.46 8.80 -22.07
CA GLY A 53 -2.32 10.14 -22.60
C GLY A 53 -3.44 11.07 -22.14
N VAL A 54 -3.31 12.33 -22.53
CA VAL A 54 -4.34 13.34 -22.33
C VAL A 54 -5.26 13.34 -23.55
N ILE A 55 -6.57 13.19 -23.35
CA ILE A 55 -7.58 13.22 -24.42
C ILE A 55 -8.28 14.56 -24.58
N SER A 56 -8.12 15.44 -23.58
CA SER A 56 -8.54 16.83 -23.61
C SER A 56 -7.78 17.58 -22.53
N ASP A 57 -7.85 18.91 -22.47
CA ASP A 57 -7.15 19.72 -21.47
C ASP A 57 -7.48 19.32 -20.01
N SER A 58 -8.54 18.55 -19.81
CA SER A 58 -9.04 18.17 -18.48
C SER A 58 -8.94 16.67 -18.14
N TRP A 59 -8.63 15.78 -19.09
CA TRP A 59 -8.74 14.34 -18.85
C TRP A 59 -7.50 13.58 -19.27
N HIS A 60 -6.90 12.88 -18.32
CA HIS A 60 -5.88 11.87 -18.55
C HIS A 60 -6.51 10.47 -18.53
N VAL A 61 -6.18 9.66 -19.54
CA VAL A 61 -6.69 8.30 -19.69
C VAL A 61 -5.54 7.31 -19.68
N CYS A 62 -5.71 6.20 -18.97
CA CYS A 62 -4.84 5.04 -19.01
C CYS A 62 -5.65 3.81 -19.40
N VAL A 63 -5.20 3.09 -20.42
CA VAL A 63 -5.79 1.83 -20.89
C VAL A 63 -4.80 0.70 -20.58
N GLN A 64 -5.27 -0.32 -19.87
CA GLN A 64 -4.46 -1.48 -19.52
C GLN A 64 -5.23 -2.78 -19.82
N ASN A 65 -4.53 -3.90 -19.99
CA ASN A 65 -5.21 -5.18 -20.06
C ASN A 65 -5.87 -5.50 -18.70
N ARG A 66 -7.00 -6.21 -18.76
CA ARG A 66 -7.63 -6.74 -17.55
C ARG A 66 -6.95 -8.04 -17.15
N LEU A 67 -6.44 -8.10 -15.93
CA LEU A 67 -5.92 -9.32 -15.35
C LEU A 67 -7.07 -10.26 -14.94
N PRO A 68 -6.89 -11.58 -15.06
CA PRO A 68 -7.88 -12.57 -14.63
C PRO A 68 -7.92 -12.69 -13.09
N GLY A 69 -9.02 -13.24 -12.58
CA GLY A 69 -9.17 -13.51 -11.17
C GLY A 69 -10.16 -12.59 -10.47
N ARG A 70 -10.25 -12.76 -9.16
CA ARG A 70 -11.07 -11.97 -8.23
C ARG A 70 -10.20 -11.51 -7.07
N PRO A 71 -10.56 -10.43 -6.38
CA PRO A 71 -9.85 -9.99 -5.18
C PRO A 71 -9.66 -11.11 -4.16
N LEU A 72 -8.51 -11.13 -3.51
CA LEU A 72 -8.20 -12.09 -2.47
C LEU A 72 -9.04 -11.79 -1.22
N ALA A 73 -9.78 -12.79 -0.75
CA ALA A 73 -10.68 -12.60 0.39
C ALA A 73 -9.99 -12.85 1.74
N ALA A 74 -8.95 -13.68 1.76
CA ALA A 74 -8.23 -14.04 2.98
C ALA A 74 -6.82 -14.53 2.65
N LEU A 75 -5.93 -14.45 3.63
CA LEU A 75 -4.57 -15.01 3.59
C LEU A 75 -4.55 -16.36 4.33
N ASP A 76 -5.06 -17.41 3.69
CA ASP A 76 -4.83 -18.78 4.17
C ASP A 76 -3.38 -19.23 3.93
N GLY A 77 -3.00 -20.42 4.42
CA GLY A 77 -1.62 -20.89 4.35
C GLY A 77 -0.99 -20.80 2.95
N PRO A 78 -1.60 -21.39 1.90
CA PRO A 78 -1.06 -21.31 0.54
C PRO A 78 -1.02 -19.90 -0.04
N MET A 79 -2.04 -19.08 0.20
CA MET A 79 -2.09 -17.71 -0.28
C MET A 79 -1.12 -16.79 0.45
N LEU A 80 -0.92 -16.99 1.75
CA LEU A 80 0.10 -16.28 2.51
C LEU A 80 1.51 -16.57 1.95
N GLU A 81 1.84 -17.83 1.69
CA GLU A 81 3.12 -18.20 1.08
C GLU A 81 3.28 -17.60 -0.32
N ALA A 82 2.23 -17.63 -1.13
CA ALA A 82 2.24 -17.02 -2.46
C ALA A 82 2.45 -15.49 -2.38
N THR A 83 1.80 -14.84 -1.42
CA THR A 83 1.92 -13.39 -1.21
C THR A 83 3.30 -12.99 -0.68
N LEU A 84 3.88 -13.77 0.25
CA LEU A 84 5.25 -13.54 0.70
C LEU A 84 6.25 -13.66 -0.46
N ARG A 85 6.13 -14.71 -1.30
CA ARG A 85 6.97 -14.85 -2.50
C ARG A 85 6.76 -13.72 -3.51
N LEU A 86 5.52 -13.25 -3.65
CA LEU A 86 5.20 -12.11 -4.52
C LEU A 86 5.98 -10.86 -4.10
N VAL A 87 5.96 -10.50 -2.82
CA VAL A 87 6.66 -9.32 -2.30
C VAL A 87 8.18 -9.44 -2.47
N GLU A 88 8.75 -10.66 -2.42
CA GLU A 88 10.19 -10.83 -2.68
C GLU A 88 10.61 -10.43 -4.11
N LEU A 89 9.72 -10.51 -5.09
CA LEU A 89 10.01 -10.09 -6.47
C LEU A 89 10.19 -8.56 -6.59
N GLN A 90 9.79 -7.80 -5.60
CA GLN A 90 9.96 -6.33 -5.54
C GLN A 90 11.38 -5.91 -5.11
N ALA A 91 12.16 -6.85 -4.56
CA ALA A 91 13.47 -6.56 -3.99
C ALA A 91 14.42 -5.95 -5.01
N ASP A 92 15.25 -5.04 -4.56
CA ASP A 92 16.33 -4.41 -5.31
C ASP A 92 15.88 -3.91 -6.70
N ALA A 93 15.28 -2.76 -6.74
CA ALA A 93 14.81 -2.15 -7.98
C ALA A 93 15.96 -1.83 -8.95
N GLY A 94 17.18 -1.67 -8.45
CA GLY A 94 18.37 -1.41 -9.26
C GLY A 94 18.37 -0.03 -9.94
N ILE A 95 17.52 0.90 -9.49
CA ILE A 95 17.39 2.25 -10.05
C ILE A 95 17.60 3.29 -8.95
N ALA A 96 18.13 4.44 -9.31
CA ALA A 96 18.27 5.55 -8.38
C ALA A 96 16.90 6.10 -7.98
N ALA A 97 16.78 6.52 -6.72
CA ALA A 97 15.62 7.25 -6.26
C ALA A 97 15.44 8.53 -7.10
N GLY A 98 14.24 8.72 -7.61
CA GLY A 98 13.82 9.89 -8.39
C GLY A 98 12.55 10.47 -7.80
N ASP A 99 11.73 11.08 -8.64
CA ASP A 99 10.47 11.73 -8.25
C ASP A 99 9.42 10.81 -7.59
N ARG A 100 9.70 9.50 -7.52
CA ARG A 100 8.83 8.48 -6.92
C ARG A 100 9.48 7.80 -5.71
N ASP A 101 10.32 8.54 -4.97
CA ASP A 101 10.82 8.13 -3.66
C ASP A 101 9.71 8.21 -2.61
N PHE A 102 9.14 7.05 -2.30
CA PHE A 102 8.07 6.95 -1.31
C PHE A 102 8.60 6.97 0.13
N THR A 103 9.88 6.69 0.36
CA THR A 103 10.44 6.72 1.72
C THR A 103 10.55 8.15 2.26
N GLY A 104 10.84 9.12 1.40
CA GLY A 104 10.76 10.53 1.73
C GLY A 104 9.34 10.94 2.17
N TYR A 105 8.33 10.48 1.44
CA TYR A 105 6.94 10.71 1.79
C TYR A 105 6.56 10.10 3.15
N VAL A 106 6.96 8.84 3.41
CA VAL A 106 6.74 8.17 4.71
C VAL A 106 7.32 8.99 5.86
N SER A 107 8.57 9.44 5.71
CA SER A 107 9.25 10.23 6.74
C SER A 107 8.58 11.58 6.96
N ASN A 108 8.17 12.25 5.90
CA ASN A 108 7.48 13.54 5.99
C ASN A 108 6.15 13.39 6.75
N VAL A 109 5.33 12.38 6.43
CA VAL A 109 4.06 12.11 7.12
C VAL A 109 4.27 11.85 8.61
N LEU A 110 5.36 11.17 8.99
CA LEU A 110 5.60 10.81 10.38
C LEU A 110 6.27 11.90 11.20
N PHE A 111 7.24 12.62 10.63
CA PHE A 111 8.22 13.37 11.43
C PHE A 111 8.38 14.84 11.04
N ASP A 112 8.05 15.21 9.81
CA ASP A 112 8.16 16.58 9.35
C ASP A 112 6.81 17.32 9.52
N ASP A 113 6.69 18.57 9.08
CA ASP A 113 5.58 19.51 9.35
C ASP A 113 4.19 19.11 8.79
N TRP A 114 3.84 17.84 8.83
CA TRP A 114 2.51 17.37 8.39
C TRP A 114 1.52 17.25 9.55
N ASP A 115 1.46 18.27 10.39
CA ASP A 115 0.50 18.35 11.49
C ASP A 115 -0.95 18.10 11.04
N GLU A 116 -1.28 18.47 9.80
CA GLU A 116 -2.60 18.21 9.21
C GLU A 116 -2.92 16.71 9.11
N VAL A 117 -1.98 15.86 8.67
CA VAL A 117 -2.21 14.42 8.54
C VAL A 117 -2.44 13.79 9.91
N TRP A 118 -1.68 14.21 10.94
CA TRP A 118 -1.87 13.76 12.31
C TRP A 118 -3.16 14.29 12.93
N ALA A 119 -3.55 15.52 12.61
CA ALA A 119 -4.83 16.10 13.02
C ALA A 119 -5.98 15.33 12.39
N ASP A 120 -5.97 15.12 11.07
CA ASP A 120 -6.96 14.30 10.36
C ASP A 120 -7.06 12.91 10.99
N ALA A 121 -5.93 12.21 11.16
CA ALA A 121 -5.90 10.90 11.77
C ALA A 121 -6.57 10.88 13.15
N SER A 122 -6.33 11.90 13.97
CA SER A 122 -6.90 12.00 15.32
C SER A 122 -8.41 12.22 15.35
N HIS A 123 -8.98 12.73 14.25
CA HIS A 123 -10.40 13.01 14.09
C HIS A 123 -11.19 11.87 13.41
N ALA A 124 -10.52 10.77 13.03
CA ALA A 124 -11.17 9.66 12.32
C ALA A 124 -12.31 9.00 13.13
N SER A 125 -12.14 8.90 14.46
CA SER A 125 -13.20 8.44 15.39
C SER A 125 -12.89 8.90 16.81
N ALA A 126 -13.80 8.64 17.74
CA ALA A 126 -13.59 8.95 19.17
C ALA A 126 -12.38 8.23 19.78
N ARG A 127 -11.98 7.07 19.23
CA ARG A 127 -10.81 6.30 19.67
C ARG A 127 -9.49 6.77 19.03
N ALA A 128 -9.57 7.38 17.86
CA ALA A 128 -8.40 7.70 17.05
C ALA A 128 -7.42 8.65 17.76
N GLY A 129 -7.90 9.63 18.50
CA GLY A 129 -7.04 10.53 19.28
C GLY A 129 -6.18 9.81 20.32
N VAL A 130 -6.73 8.80 21.01
CA VAL A 130 -5.97 7.96 21.96
C VAL A 130 -4.93 7.11 21.22
N VAL A 131 -5.30 6.53 20.09
CA VAL A 131 -4.41 5.73 19.23
C VAL A 131 -3.26 6.59 18.70
N CYS A 132 -3.54 7.80 18.21
CA CYS A 132 -2.51 8.74 17.74
C CYS A 132 -1.54 9.14 18.86
N THR A 133 -2.03 9.36 20.08
CA THR A 133 -1.17 9.66 21.23
C THR A 133 -0.23 8.48 21.54
N ARG A 134 -0.73 7.25 21.53
CA ARG A 134 0.10 6.04 21.72
C ARG A 134 1.12 5.87 20.58
N LEU A 135 0.71 6.07 19.34
CA LEU A 135 1.60 6.00 18.17
C LEU A 135 2.74 7.02 18.25
N ARG A 136 2.47 8.27 18.64
CA ARG A 136 3.52 9.28 18.84
C ARG A 136 4.56 8.82 19.86
N HIS A 137 4.12 8.26 20.97
CA HIS A 137 5.01 7.73 22.00
C HIS A 137 5.83 6.54 21.50
N TRP A 138 5.16 5.62 20.81
CA TRP A 138 5.77 4.42 20.26
C TRP A 138 6.79 4.72 19.16
N LEU A 139 6.64 5.81 18.41
CA LEU A 139 7.54 6.26 17.35
C LEU A 139 8.75 7.08 17.85
N GLN A 140 8.75 7.54 19.11
CA GLN A 140 9.85 8.38 19.64
C GLN A 140 11.24 7.80 19.42
N PRO A 141 11.52 6.50 19.63
CA PRO A 141 12.86 5.94 19.45
C PRO A 141 13.38 6.02 18.02
N VAL A 142 12.48 6.12 17.02
CA VAL A 142 12.81 6.12 15.59
C VAL A 142 12.57 7.47 14.93
N TRP A 143 12.41 8.53 15.74
CA TRP A 143 12.13 9.86 15.22
C TRP A 143 13.22 10.33 14.27
N GLY A 144 12.82 10.71 13.04
CA GLY A 144 13.74 11.17 12.00
C GLY A 144 14.45 10.05 11.23
N LEU A 145 14.11 8.77 11.46
CA LEU A 145 14.65 7.67 10.67
C LEU A 145 14.26 7.82 9.19
N ARG A 146 15.22 7.61 8.30
CA ARG A 146 15.01 7.59 6.85
C ARG A 146 15.27 6.16 6.34
N LEU A 147 14.31 5.60 5.64
CA LEU A 147 14.42 4.28 5.02
C LEU A 147 15.06 4.42 3.62
N PRO A 148 15.87 3.45 3.17
CA PRO A 148 16.40 3.48 1.81
C PRO A 148 15.31 3.17 0.79
N PRO A 149 15.22 3.91 -0.35
CA PRO A 149 14.31 3.62 -1.45
C PRO A 149 14.89 2.53 -2.37
N ALA A 150 15.11 1.32 -1.82
CA ALA A 150 15.83 0.26 -2.52
C ALA A 150 14.95 -0.65 -3.38
N ASP A 151 13.69 -0.82 -2.99
CA ASP A 151 12.79 -1.79 -3.59
C ASP A 151 11.71 -1.10 -4.45
N TYR A 152 11.12 -1.85 -5.39
CA TYR A 152 9.81 -1.49 -5.90
C TYR A 152 8.77 -1.67 -4.80
N THR A 153 7.82 -0.75 -4.69
CA THR A 153 6.70 -0.87 -3.73
C THR A 153 5.39 -0.51 -4.40
N HIS A 154 4.35 -1.28 -4.09
CA HIS A 154 2.98 -0.96 -4.50
C HIS A 154 2.43 0.20 -3.66
N ASN A 155 2.81 0.26 -2.39
CA ASN A 155 2.42 1.22 -1.36
C ASN A 155 0.95 1.13 -0.90
N ASP A 156 0.10 0.40 -1.62
CA ASP A 156 -1.28 0.07 -1.25
C ASP A 156 -1.61 -1.40 -1.59
N LEU A 157 -0.69 -2.33 -1.27
CA LEU A 157 -0.87 -3.76 -1.54
C LEU A 157 -1.84 -4.38 -0.51
N ASN A 158 -3.10 -3.98 -0.58
CA ASN A 158 -4.16 -4.57 0.21
C ASN A 158 -4.79 -5.78 -0.51
N LEU A 159 -5.61 -6.59 0.21
CA LEU A 159 -6.19 -7.81 -0.34
C LEU A 159 -7.10 -7.57 -1.55
N SER A 160 -7.74 -6.40 -1.65
CA SER A 160 -8.60 -6.08 -2.80
C SER A 160 -7.81 -5.84 -4.08
N ASN A 161 -6.51 -5.52 -3.97
CA ASN A 161 -5.60 -5.28 -5.07
C ASN A 161 -4.83 -6.53 -5.52
N VAL A 162 -4.92 -7.64 -4.76
CA VAL A 162 -4.34 -8.93 -5.12
C VAL A 162 -5.42 -9.83 -5.71
N LEU A 163 -5.24 -10.28 -6.95
CA LEU A 163 -6.21 -11.14 -7.64
C LEU A 163 -5.78 -12.60 -7.56
N THR A 164 -6.78 -13.49 -7.41
CA THR A 164 -6.60 -14.95 -7.37
C THR A 164 -7.64 -15.66 -8.21
N ASP A 165 -7.29 -16.82 -8.75
CA ASP A 165 -8.21 -17.80 -9.36
C ASP A 165 -8.63 -18.91 -8.37
N GLY A 166 -8.15 -18.83 -7.13
CA GLY A 166 -8.35 -19.82 -6.08
C GLY A 166 -7.21 -20.84 -5.95
N THR A 167 -6.30 -20.90 -6.91
CA THR A 167 -5.12 -21.80 -6.88
C THR A 167 -3.82 -21.01 -6.70
N GLY A 168 -3.79 -19.75 -7.12
CA GLY A 168 -2.63 -18.88 -7.04
C GLY A 168 -2.98 -17.42 -7.24
N ILE A 169 -1.96 -16.55 -7.15
CA ILE A 169 -2.09 -15.13 -7.45
C ILE A 169 -2.00 -14.95 -8.96
N THR A 170 -3.01 -14.35 -9.55
CA THR A 170 -3.14 -14.14 -11.01
C THR A 170 -2.92 -12.70 -11.44
N GLY A 171 -2.90 -11.77 -10.49
CA GLY A 171 -2.72 -10.36 -10.79
C GLY A 171 -2.55 -9.49 -9.57
N VAL A 172 -1.89 -8.37 -9.77
CA VAL A 172 -1.89 -7.23 -8.83
C VAL A 172 -2.33 -6.00 -9.60
N VAL A 173 -3.28 -5.26 -9.04
CA VAL A 173 -3.94 -4.13 -9.69
C VAL A 173 -3.83 -2.87 -8.84
N ASP A 174 -4.21 -1.73 -9.41
CA ASP A 174 -4.24 -0.42 -8.76
C ASP A 174 -2.87 0.14 -8.35
N TRP A 175 -2.01 0.27 -9.34
CA TRP A 175 -0.63 0.74 -9.22
C TRP A 175 -0.47 2.26 -9.10
N ASP A 176 -1.48 2.97 -8.62
CA ASP A 176 -1.47 4.43 -8.60
C ASP A 176 -0.44 5.02 -7.64
N GLU A 177 -0.12 4.30 -6.56
CA GLU A 177 0.89 4.71 -5.58
C GLU A 177 2.24 4.01 -5.77
N PHE A 178 2.42 3.28 -6.89
CA PHE A 178 3.66 2.58 -7.22
C PHE A 178 4.88 3.51 -7.25
N GLY A 179 5.94 3.09 -6.57
CA GLY A 179 7.17 3.87 -6.46
C GLY A 179 8.35 3.06 -5.93
N LEU A 180 9.37 3.77 -5.48
CA LEU A 180 10.55 3.21 -4.81
C LEU A 180 10.41 3.40 -3.30
N GLY A 181 10.76 2.37 -2.55
CA GLY A 181 10.63 2.39 -1.10
C GLY A 181 11.23 1.15 -0.47
N SER A 182 10.66 0.73 0.66
CA SER A 182 10.93 -0.57 1.26
C SER A 182 9.72 -1.48 1.01
N ARG A 183 9.93 -2.65 0.39
CA ARG A 183 8.87 -3.65 0.19
C ARG A 183 8.24 -4.14 1.49
N ALA A 184 8.89 -3.85 2.63
CA ALA A 184 8.31 -4.11 3.94
C ALA A 184 7.00 -3.34 4.18
N LEU A 185 6.78 -2.19 3.51
CA LEU A 185 5.51 -1.47 3.60
C LEU A 185 4.35 -2.29 3.05
N ASP A 186 4.54 -2.97 1.93
CA ASP A 186 3.49 -3.83 1.35
C ASP A 186 3.17 -5.01 2.27
N LEU A 187 4.16 -5.57 2.97
CA LEU A 187 3.94 -6.57 4.02
C LEU A 187 3.15 -6.01 5.21
N VAL A 188 3.44 -4.78 5.62
CA VAL A 188 2.71 -4.10 6.69
C VAL A 188 1.26 -3.83 6.28
N VAL A 189 1.00 -3.37 5.04
CA VAL A 189 -0.38 -3.17 4.54
C VAL A 189 -1.18 -4.46 4.61
N LEU A 190 -0.60 -5.57 4.14
CA LEU A 190 -1.22 -6.90 4.20
C LEU A 190 -1.42 -7.40 5.65
N ALA A 191 -0.49 -7.07 6.56
CA ALA A 191 -0.63 -7.44 7.98
C ALA A 191 -1.82 -6.72 8.64
N PHE A 192 -2.05 -5.45 8.29
CA PHE A 192 -3.24 -4.71 8.75
C PHE A 192 -4.53 -5.35 8.25
N ASP A 193 -4.57 -5.78 6.98
CA ASP A 193 -5.75 -6.49 6.44
C ASP A 193 -5.95 -7.85 7.12
N ALA A 194 -4.88 -8.64 7.32
CA ALA A 194 -4.95 -9.90 8.04
C ALA A 194 -5.46 -9.71 9.47
N GLN A 195 -4.94 -8.70 10.18
CA GLN A 195 -5.38 -8.37 11.54
C GLN A 195 -6.86 -7.98 11.58
N ARG A 196 -7.30 -7.13 10.64
CA ARG A 196 -8.71 -6.69 10.54
C ARG A 196 -9.67 -7.85 10.26
N LEU A 197 -9.21 -8.88 9.56
CA LEU A 197 -9.96 -10.10 9.28
C LEU A 197 -9.83 -11.17 10.38
N GLY A 198 -9.16 -10.89 11.49
CA GLY A 198 -8.95 -11.82 12.59
C GLY A 198 -7.96 -12.95 12.30
N ASN A 199 -7.11 -12.78 11.27
CA ASN A 199 -6.06 -13.76 10.95
C ASN A 199 -4.73 -13.36 11.60
N ASP A 200 -4.67 -13.54 12.90
CA ASP A 200 -3.53 -13.18 13.74
C ASP A 200 -2.23 -13.86 13.28
N GLY A 201 -2.28 -15.14 12.94
CA GLY A 201 -1.10 -15.89 12.51
C GLY A 201 -0.52 -15.37 11.17
N ALA A 202 -1.37 -14.94 10.24
CA ALA A 202 -0.88 -14.31 9.02
C ALA A 202 -0.28 -12.92 9.30
N ALA A 203 -0.93 -12.12 10.16
CA ALA A 203 -0.40 -10.83 10.56
C ALA A 203 0.98 -10.94 11.20
N ASP A 204 1.18 -11.89 12.13
CA ASP A 204 2.46 -12.14 12.79
C ASP A 204 3.56 -12.51 11.80
N ARG A 205 3.27 -13.39 10.84
CA ARG A 205 4.25 -13.79 9.82
C ARG A 205 4.62 -12.67 8.87
N LEU A 206 3.66 -11.83 8.48
CA LEU A 206 3.89 -10.66 7.62
C LEU A 206 4.73 -9.60 8.35
N LEU A 207 4.43 -9.31 9.63
CA LEU A 207 5.21 -8.37 10.43
C LEU A 207 6.63 -8.89 10.70
N ALA A 208 6.78 -10.19 11.01
CA ALA A 208 8.10 -10.79 11.18
C ALA A 208 8.93 -10.71 9.89
N ARG A 209 8.30 -10.93 8.72
CA ARG A 209 9.00 -10.76 7.45
C ARG A 209 9.34 -9.29 7.16
N ALA A 210 8.46 -8.35 7.48
CA ALA A 210 8.70 -6.93 7.36
C ALA A 210 9.89 -6.48 8.25
N ALA A 211 9.99 -7.00 9.49
CA ALA A 211 11.14 -6.77 10.37
C ALA A 211 12.46 -7.29 9.77
N GLN A 212 12.44 -8.48 9.15
CA GLN A 212 13.62 -9.02 8.47
C GLN A 212 14.08 -8.15 7.29
N VAL A 213 13.15 -7.49 6.59
CA VAL A 213 13.44 -6.64 5.43
C VAL A 213 13.92 -5.24 5.85
N ALA A 214 13.23 -4.60 6.80
CA ALA A 214 13.46 -3.19 7.15
C ALA A 214 14.20 -2.99 8.48
N GLY A 215 14.44 -4.06 9.25
CA GLY A 215 14.85 -3.97 10.64
C GLY A 215 13.71 -3.56 11.56
N GLU A 216 13.90 -3.70 12.87
CA GLU A 216 12.89 -3.37 13.88
C GLU A 216 12.48 -1.90 13.84
N ASP A 217 13.45 -0.99 13.71
CA ASP A 217 13.21 0.44 13.63
C ASP A 217 12.48 0.82 12.33
N GLY A 218 12.83 0.19 11.22
CA GLY A 218 12.14 0.37 9.94
C GLY A 218 10.71 -0.15 9.99
N LEU A 219 10.48 -1.34 10.57
CA LEU A 219 9.14 -1.85 10.80
C LEU A 219 8.30 -0.88 11.62
N ARG A 220 8.88 -0.32 12.70
CA ARG A 220 8.22 0.68 13.55
C ARG A 220 7.76 1.89 12.74
N CYS A 221 8.62 2.45 11.90
CA CYS A 221 8.25 3.56 11.01
C CYS A 221 7.11 3.18 10.06
N LEU A 222 7.19 2.01 9.40
CA LEU A 222 6.21 1.59 8.39
C LEU A 222 4.84 1.28 9.00
N VAL A 223 4.80 0.67 10.19
CA VAL A 223 3.56 0.45 10.94
C VAL A 223 2.95 1.78 11.37
N GLY A 224 3.75 2.71 11.89
CA GLY A 224 3.28 4.04 12.25
C GLY A 224 2.72 4.80 11.06
N TYR A 225 3.43 4.80 9.93
CA TYR A 225 2.96 5.40 8.69
C TYR A 225 1.62 4.83 8.23
N ARG A 226 1.50 3.49 8.14
CA ARG A 226 0.27 2.84 7.70
C ARG A 226 -0.91 3.18 8.60
N ALA A 227 -0.68 3.22 9.93
CA ALA A 227 -1.70 3.57 10.90
C ALA A 227 -2.20 5.02 10.70
N ILE A 228 -1.28 6.00 10.66
CA ILE A 228 -1.62 7.42 10.54
C ILE A 228 -2.23 7.74 9.19
N ALA A 229 -1.62 7.30 8.08
CA ALA A 229 -2.16 7.53 6.73
C ALA A 229 -3.55 6.89 6.55
N GLY A 230 -3.76 5.68 7.11
CA GLY A 230 -5.05 5.01 7.06
C GLY A 230 -6.15 5.76 7.82
N LEU A 231 -5.86 6.23 9.05
CA LEU A 231 -6.82 7.01 9.83
C LEU A 231 -7.12 8.36 9.18
N ALA A 232 -6.10 9.07 8.67
CA ALA A 232 -6.30 10.34 7.97
C ALA A 232 -7.17 10.18 6.72
N HIS A 233 -6.91 9.13 5.92
CA HIS A 233 -7.74 8.82 4.76
C HIS A 233 -9.22 8.59 5.13
N LEU A 234 -9.49 7.85 6.21
CA LEU A 234 -10.87 7.62 6.68
C LEU A 234 -11.57 8.90 7.16
N THR A 235 -10.83 9.88 7.67
CA THR A 235 -11.37 11.20 8.01
C THR A 235 -11.79 11.96 6.75
N GLN A 236 -10.93 11.97 5.73
CA GLN A 236 -11.20 12.65 4.46
C GLN A 236 -12.36 12.01 3.70
N GLU A 237 -12.52 10.69 3.79
CA GLU A 237 -13.57 9.90 3.12
C GLU A 237 -14.71 9.50 4.08
N ARG A 238 -14.90 10.22 5.18
CA ARG A 238 -15.85 9.87 6.25
C ARG A 238 -17.30 9.68 5.75
N GLN A 239 -17.71 10.42 4.75
CA GLN A 239 -19.04 10.27 4.15
C GLN A 239 -19.23 8.92 3.46
N ALA A 240 -18.14 8.33 2.94
CA ALA A 240 -18.19 7.04 2.26
C ALA A 240 -18.12 5.85 3.23
N TYR A 241 -17.34 5.95 4.32
CA TYR A 241 -17.00 4.80 5.16
C TYR A 241 -17.64 4.79 6.56
N GLY A 242 -17.96 5.97 7.10
CA GLY A 242 -18.50 6.10 8.46
C GLY A 242 -17.51 5.76 9.58
N ASP A 243 -17.92 5.96 10.83
CA ASP A 243 -17.07 5.82 12.01
C ASP A 243 -16.69 4.36 12.35
N SER A 244 -17.51 3.39 11.94
CA SER A 244 -17.29 1.97 12.27
C SER A 244 -16.00 1.40 11.66
N LEU A 245 -15.64 1.86 10.45
CA LEU A 245 -14.39 1.42 9.81
C LEU A 245 -13.16 2.02 10.49
N ALA A 246 -13.26 3.28 10.93
CA ALA A 246 -12.21 3.94 11.71
C ALA A 246 -11.98 3.25 13.07
N ASP A 247 -13.05 2.85 13.76
CA ASP A 247 -12.96 2.10 15.02
C ASP A 247 -12.36 0.70 14.82
N ALA A 248 -12.70 0.02 13.71
CA ALA A 248 -12.09 -1.27 13.35
C ALA A 248 -10.59 -1.11 13.04
N LEU A 249 -10.21 -0.05 12.35
CA LEU A 249 -8.79 0.26 12.09
C LEU A 249 -8.06 0.59 13.40
N CYS A 250 -8.64 1.38 14.30
CA CYS A 250 -8.08 1.65 15.62
C CYS A 250 -7.83 0.36 16.42
N ALA A 251 -8.77 -0.59 16.39
CA ALA A 251 -8.62 -1.88 17.05
C ALA A 251 -7.47 -2.70 16.45
N ALA A 252 -7.34 -2.73 15.12
CA ALA A 252 -6.24 -3.41 14.45
C ALA A 252 -4.88 -2.77 14.77
N ILE A 253 -4.79 -1.43 14.78
CA ILE A 253 -3.58 -0.71 15.18
C ILE A 253 -3.16 -1.12 16.59
N LEU A 254 -4.08 -1.05 17.56
CA LEU A 254 -3.77 -1.39 18.95
C LEU A 254 -3.28 -2.84 19.10
N ALA A 255 -3.94 -3.79 18.43
CA ALA A 255 -3.53 -5.19 18.45
C ALA A 255 -2.13 -5.41 17.87
N ILE A 256 -1.78 -4.71 16.77
CA ILE A 256 -0.43 -4.77 16.19
C ILE A 256 0.61 -4.16 17.16
N LEU A 257 0.32 -3.01 17.77
CA LEU A 257 1.23 -2.38 18.73
C LEU A 257 1.47 -3.28 19.94
N ASP A 258 0.41 -3.86 20.53
CA ASP A 258 0.52 -4.77 21.70
C ASP A 258 1.44 -5.96 21.40
N ARG A 259 1.34 -6.55 20.19
CA ARG A 259 2.21 -7.65 19.75
C ARG A 259 3.67 -7.26 19.60
N LEU A 260 3.93 -6.12 18.93
CA LEU A 260 5.29 -5.65 18.69
C LEU A 260 5.98 -5.24 20.00
N GLU A 261 5.26 -4.64 20.94
CA GLU A 261 5.76 -4.32 22.28
C GLU A 261 6.05 -5.58 23.10
N ALA A 262 5.17 -6.58 23.05
CA ALA A 262 5.39 -7.88 23.70
C ALA A 262 6.62 -8.61 23.17
N ALA A 263 6.81 -8.64 21.84
CA ALA A 263 7.96 -9.26 21.19
C ALA A 263 9.29 -8.57 21.53
N SER A 264 9.28 -7.23 21.70
CA SER A 264 10.48 -6.45 22.07
C SER A 264 10.87 -6.61 23.55
N SER A 265 10.00 -7.18 24.38
CA SER A 265 10.20 -7.37 25.83
C SER A 265 10.63 -8.78 26.20
N ALA A 266 10.63 -9.73 25.24
CA ALA A 266 10.97 -11.14 25.41
C ALA A 266 12.41 -11.43 24.96
#